data_31a081e00e4199dcc192e8d798a4281d
#
_entry.id   31a081e00e4199dcc192e8d798a4281d
#
_cell.length_a   1.000
_cell.length_b   1.000
_cell.length_c   1.000
_cell.angle_alpha   90.00
_cell.angle_beta   90.00
_cell.angle_gamma   90.00
#
_symmetry.space_group_name_H-M   'P 1'
#
loop_
_entity.id
_entity.type
_entity.pdbx_description
1 polymer ?
#
loop_
_entity_poly.entity_id
_entity_poly.type
_entity_poly.pdbx_seq_one_letter_code
_entity_poly.pdbx_strand_id
1 'polypeptide(L)'
;MTDTLIVGGGTAGCVLAARLTENPDHTVRLLEAGPMWRAPAGFPAELLDATRLPVGADASWLWRYPVTLADDGVAVSANIVRGRVIGGSGAVNGGYFVRATAADFAAWSGELGPSKLWSFDAALLAYCRSERDLDFGDRPWHGRSGPIPVRRSANPVASSQRFASACAALGFPAIPDLNDAQGAVVGLGAVPCNIEDGKRVSAASGYLLPALSRPNLTVEGATSVLRIRFRGAHAIGVDVVQENRTETILADRIVLSAGAIESAALLLRSGIGTADHLRALDIPVVQDAPVGAWFTDHPEIGLEYRLDVGEQATVPLEYVLELDDIEIRPYTVAFRAGVQRLGVALMRPRSAGVLRLRSADPAVPPVIEHRYLSAEHDRTRLRAAVATAAQVLHRMSAQPVTDPVPQRPKAAAAWLRANLATSQHLSGTCRMGPAADDRAVVDELCRVHGVTGLSVVDLSVVPVPLSRGPQASTVMIAENVADYLGR
;
A
#
# COMPACT_ATOMS: atom_id res chain seq x y z
N MET A 1 32.30 -6.01 -1.90
CA MET A 1 31.05 -6.79 -2.05
C MET A 1 29.95 -5.91 -1.45
N THR A 2 28.73 -5.97 -1.92
CA THR A 2 27.63 -5.16 -1.37
C THR A 2 27.06 -5.88 -0.16
N ASP A 3 27.01 -5.23 1.01
CA ASP A 3 26.46 -5.84 2.23
C ASP A 3 24.96 -6.10 2.10
N THR A 4 24.22 -5.11 1.58
CA THR A 4 22.77 -5.26 1.34
C THR A 4 22.37 -4.79 -0.04
N LEU A 5 21.75 -5.70 -0.80
CA LEU A 5 21.08 -5.42 -2.08
C LEU A 5 19.58 -5.31 -1.86
N ILE A 6 19.02 -4.13 -2.14
CA ILE A 6 17.58 -3.86 -2.03
C ILE A 6 16.97 -3.93 -3.44
N VAL A 7 15.94 -4.75 -3.60
CA VAL A 7 15.21 -4.93 -4.86
C VAL A 7 13.88 -4.21 -4.77
N GLY A 8 13.73 -3.13 -5.53
CA GLY A 8 12.58 -2.24 -5.58
C GLY A 8 12.81 -0.94 -4.82
N GLY A 9 12.87 0.18 -5.56
CA GLY A 9 12.98 1.54 -5.04
C GLY A 9 11.63 2.15 -4.67
N GLY A 10 10.68 1.33 -4.16
CA GLY A 10 9.39 1.76 -3.66
C GLY A 10 9.48 2.43 -2.29
N THR A 11 8.32 2.59 -1.63
CA THR A 11 8.24 3.21 -0.31
C THR A 11 9.21 2.58 0.69
N ALA A 12 9.14 1.27 0.90
CA ALA A 12 9.99 0.58 1.87
C ALA A 12 11.46 0.58 1.46
N GLY A 13 11.78 0.30 0.18
CA GLY A 13 13.15 0.28 -0.29
C GLY A 13 13.87 1.62 -0.16
N CYS A 14 13.18 2.74 -0.41
CA CYS A 14 13.72 4.08 -0.21
C CYS A 14 14.03 4.37 1.27
N VAL A 15 13.15 3.95 2.19
CA VAL A 15 13.36 4.08 3.64
C VAL A 15 14.57 3.25 4.07
N LEU A 16 14.60 1.96 3.71
CA LEU A 16 15.69 1.05 4.04
C LEU A 16 17.05 1.56 3.53
N ALA A 17 17.11 1.96 2.25
CA ALA A 17 18.34 2.48 1.67
C ALA A 17 18.86 3.71 2.42
N ALA A 18 17.98 4.62 2.80
CA ALA A 18 18.35 5.80 3.57
C ALA A 18 18.81 5.45 4.99
N ARG A 19 18.09 4.54 5.70
CA ARG A 19 18.41 4.19 7.08
C ARG A 19 19.66 3.33 7.20
N LEU A 20 19.82 2.31 6.37
CA LEU A 20 20.99 1.42 6.43
C LEU A 20 22.30 2.16 6.12
N THR A 21 22.26 3.14 5.24
CA THR A 21 23.45 3.93 4.88
C THR A 21 23.75 5.07 5.87
N GLU A 22 23.01 5.22 6.96
CA GLU A 22 23.40 6.06 8.10
C GLU A 22 24.66 5.51 8.80
N ASN A 23 24.86 4.18 8.77
CA ASN A 23 26.12 3.57 9.11
C ASN A 23 27.06 3.65 7.88
N PRO A 24 28.16 4.43 7.93
CA PRO A 24 29.07 4.60 6.78
C PRO A 24 29.79 3.32 6.36
N ASP A 25 29.91 2.35 7.26
CA ASP A 25 30.56 1.06 7.00
C ASP A 25 29.61 0.04 6.34
N HIS A 26 28.32 0.35 6.21
CA HIS A 26 27.31 -0.53 5.62
C HIS A 26 27.00 -0.10 4.17
N THR A 27 27.42 -0.90 3.21
CA THR A 27 27.22 -0.61 1.78
C THR A 27 25.86 -1.12 1.29
N VAL A 28 25.11 -0.25 0.61
CA VAL A 28 23.79 -0.55 0.07
C VAL A 28 23.74 -0.30 -1.43
N ARG A 29 23.18 -1.25 -2.17
CA ARG A 29 22.81 -1.12 -3.58
C ARG A 29 21.31 -1.27 -3.73
N LEU A 30 20.64 -0.25 -4.27
CA LEU A 30 19.19 -0.23 -4.51
C LEU A 30 18.92 -0.31 -6.01
N LEU A 31 18.10 -1.29 -6.42
CA LEU A 31 17.68 -1.49 -7.81
C LEU A 31 16.20 -1.12 -7.98
N GLU A 32 15.90 -0.30 -8.99
CA GLU A 32 14.54 0.09 -9.36
C GLU A 32 14.27 -0.23 -10.84
N ALA A 33 13.16 -0.91 -11.11
CA ALA A 33 12.78 -1.30 -12.48
C ALA A 33 12.36 -0.12 -13.37
N GLY A 34 11.86 0.94 -12.75
CA GLY A 34 11.43 2.16 -13.42
C GLY A 34 12.50 3.25 -13.44
N PRO A 35 12.14 4.43 -13.98
CA PRO A 35 13.03 5.57 -13.99
C PRO A 35 13.30 6.13 -12.60
N MET A 36 14.45 6.77 -12.43
CA MET A 36 14.80 7.54 -11.25
C MET A 36 15.34 8.91 -11.63
N TRP A 37 15.18 9.85 -10.71
CA TRP A 37 15.77 11.20 -10.82
C TRP A 37 16.57 11.50 -9.55
N ARG A 38 17.67 12.20 -9.71
CA ARG A 38 18.62 12.48 -8.60
C ARG A 38 18.31 13.79 -7.86
N ALA A 39 17.36 14.57 -8.34
CA ALA A 39 16.95 15.83 -7.72
C ALA A 39 15.43 16.04 -7.86
N PRO A 40 14.78 16.74 -6.91
CA PRO A 40 13.33 16.99 -6.98
C PRO A 40 12.88 17.69 -8.27
N ALA A 41 13.69 18.60 -8.81
CA ALA A 41 13.40 19.31 -10.06
C ALA A 41 13.37 18.41 -11.31
N GLY A 42 13.91 17.20 -11.22
CA GLY A 42 13.90 16.23 -12.32
C GLY A 42 12.61 15.40 -12.38
N PHE A 43 11.82 15.37 -11.30
CA PHE A 43 10.59 14.59 -11.27
C PHE A 43 9.54 15.21 -12.21
N PRO A 44 8.83 14.40 -13.02
CA PRO A 44 7.69 14.87 -13.77
C PRO A 44 6.66 15.55 -12.87
N ALA A 45 6.12 16.69 -13.31
CA ALA A 45 5.12 17.45 -12.55
C ALA A 45 3.91 16.58 -12.16
N GLU A 46 3.53 15.63 -13.01
CA GLU A 46 2.44 14.68 -12.77
C GLU A 46 2.67 13.77 -11.55
N LEU A 47 3.92 13.41 -11.26
CA LEU A 47 4.27 12.63 -10.07
C LEU A 47 4.27 13.47 -8.79
N LEU A 48 4.54 14.76 -8.93
CA LEU A 48 4.53 15.70 -7.79
C LEU A 48 3.11 16.17 -7.48
N ASP A 49 2.25 16.34 -8.48
CA ASP A 49 0.87 16.80 -8.33
C ASP A 49 -0.02 15.68 -7.74
N ALA A 50 -0.39 15.82 -6.47
CA ALA A 50 -1.21 14.82 -5.78
C ALA A 50 -2.68 14.83 -6.25
N THR A 51 -3.15 15.87 -6.92
CA THR A 51 -4.51 15.92 -7.48
C THR A 51 -4.65 15.07 -8.74
N ARG A 52 -3.53 14.66 -9.35
CA ARG A 52 -3.50 13.71 -10.46
C ARG A 52 -3.66 12.28 -9.97
N LEU A 53 -4.93 11.88 -9.78
CA LEU A 53 -5.30 10.52 -9.35
C LEU A 53 -6.46 10.01 -10.21
N PRO A 54 -6.30 8.89 -10.97
CA PRO A 54 -5.05 8.15 -11.18
C PRO A 54 -4.04 8.95 -12.01
N VAL A 55 -2.76 8.77 -11.74
CA VAL A 55 -1.68 9.29 -12.57
C VAL A 55 -1.86 8.76 -13.99
N GLY A 56 -1.70 9.61 -14.99
CA GLY A 56 -2.09 9.45 -16.38
C GLY A 56 -2.13 8.04 -16.96
N ALA A 57 -3.19 7.72 -17.67
CA ALA A 57 -3.51 6.38 -18.14
C ALA A 57 -2.37 5.70 -18.93
N ASP A 58 -1.55 6.48 -19.64
CA ASP A 58 -0.48 5.98 -20.52
C ASP A 58 0.94 6.16 -19.95
N ALA A 59 1.05 6.53 -18.66
CA ALA A 59 2.36 6.76 -18.05
C ALA A 59 3.21 5.49 -18.05
N SER A 60 4.44 5.58 -18.58
CA SER A 60 5.40 4.46 -18.67
C SER A 60 5.97 4.04 -17.30
N TRP A 61 5.77 4.85 -16.27
CA TRP A 61 6.17 4.59 -14.89
C TRP A 61 5.11 3.87 -14.07
N LEU A 62 4.16 3.17 -14.72
CA LEU A 62 3.14 2.37 -14.06
C LEU A 62 3.22 0.90 -14.49
N TRP A 63 3.23 0.00 -13.53
CA TRP A 63 2.79 -1.37 -13.72
C TRP A 63 1.27 -1.41 -13.84
N ARG A 64 0.75 -2.24 -14.74
CA ARG A 64 -0.69 -2.52 -14.91
C ARG A 64 -0.93 -4.00 -14.82
N TYR A 65 -1.79 -4.38 -13.91
CA TYR A 65 -2.14 -5.79 -13.70
C TYR A 65 -3.63 -5.99 -13.96
N PRO A 66 -3.99 -6.86 -14.93
CA PRO A 66 -5.35 -7.35 -15.02
C PRO A 66 -5.64 -8.22 -13.80
N VAL A 67 -6.80 -7.97 -13.16
CA VAL A 67 -7.20 -8.67 -11.95
C VAL A 67 -8.67 -9.10 -12.02
N THR A 68 -9.01 -10.16 -11.28
CA THR A 68 -10.39 -10.54 -11.01
C THR A 68 -10.75 -10.08 -9.60
N LEU A 69 -11.68 -9.13 -9.48
CA LEU A 69 -12.14 -8.62 -8.19
C LEU A 69 -13.06 -9.60 -7.47
N ALA A 70 -14.03 -10.15 -8.18
CA ALA A 70 -14.98 -11.15 -7.66
C ALA A 70 -15.38 -12.12 -8.79
N ASP A 71 -15.72 -13.35 -8.42
CA ASP A 71 -16.24 -14.36 -9.33
C ASP A 71 -17.23 -15.26 -8.57
N ASP A 72 -18.45 -15.35 -9.05
CA ASP A 72 -19.49 -16.29 -8.61
C ASP A 72 -20.17 -16.94 -9.83
N GLY A 73 -19.37 -17.18 -10.89
CA GLY A 73 -19.82 -17.64 -12.19
C GLY A 73 -19.84 -16.53 -13.26
N VAL A 74 -19.74 -15.26 -12.87
CA VAL A 74 -19.52 -14.11 -13.76
C VAL A 74 -18.42 -13.24 -13.15
N ALA A 75 -17.23 -13.25 -13.78
CA ALA A 75 -16.08 -12.52 -13.29
C ALA A 75 -16.27 -10.99 -13.39
N VAL A 76 -15.92 -10.31 -12.30
CA VAL A 76 -15.76 -8.84 -12.27
C VAL A 76 -14.28 -8.55 -12.43
N SER A 77 -13.88 -8.06 -13.60
CA SER A 77 -12.49 -7.78 -13.94
C SER A 77 -12.18 -6.30 -13.80
N ALA A 78 -10.94 -5.99 -13.46
CA ALA A 78 -10.41 -4.62 -13.40
C ALA A 78 -8.93 -4.61 -13.78
N ASN A 79 -8.38 -3.39 -13.95
CA ASN A 79 -6.94 -3.18 -13.98
C ASN A 79 -6.54 -2.41 -12.74
N ILE A 80 -5.55 -2.92 -12.01
CA ILE A 80 -4.92 -2.19 -10.91
C ILE A 80 -3.56 -1.64 -11.36
N VAL A 81 -3.15 -0.52 -10.75
CA VAL A 81 -1.88 0.13 -11.08
C VAL A 81 -0.95 0.13 -9.89
N ARG A 82 0.35 0.03 -10.15
CA ARG A 82 1.42 0.19 -9.16
C ARG A 82 2.52 1.08 -9.75
N GLY A 83 3.18 1.84 -8.89
CA GLY A 83 4.32 2.64 -9.35
C GLY A 83 5.46 1.76 -9.83
N ARG A 84 5.94 2.02 -11.06
CA ARG A 84 7.18 1.51 -11.65
C ARG A 84 8.13 2.69 -11.80
N VAL A 85 8.56 3.20 -10.68
CA VAL A 85 9.31 4.46 -10.58
C VAL A 85 9.94 4.55 -9.21
N ILE A 86 11.02 5.29 -9.07
CA ILE A 86 11.59 5.58 -7.75
C ILE A 86 10.54 6.22 -6.83
N GLY A 87 10.38 5.71 -5.61
CA GLY A 87 9.28 6.00 -4.70
C GLY A 87 8.09 5.03 -4.83
N GLY A 88 8.06 4.21 -5.89
CA GLY A 88 7.04 3.18 -6.11
C GLY A 88 5.61 3.72 -6.09
N SER A 89 4.68 2.94 -5.53
CA SER A 89 3.27 3.36 -5.40
C SER A 89 3.08 4.58 -4.50
N GLY A 90 4.02 4.87 -3.58
CA GLY A 90 4.04 6.11 -2.80
C GLY A 90 4.26 7.39 -3.63
N ALA A 91 4.83 7.27 -4.85
CA ALA A 91 5.02 8.39 -5.77
C ALA A 91 3.80 8.65 -6.68
N VAL A 92 2.80 7.75 -6.67
CA VAL A 92 1.62 7.83 -7.56
C VAL A 92 0.28 7.77 -6.83
N ASN A 93 0.27 7.64 -5.50
CA ASN A 93 -0.93 7.57 -4.67
C ASN A 93 -1.54 8.96 -4.38
N GLY A 94 -2.67 8.98 -3.65
CA GLY A 94 -3.38 10.21 -3.28
C GLY A 94 -2.76 11.00 -2.11
N GLY A 95 -1.60 10.62 -1.60
CA GLY A 95 -0.96 11.32 -0.49
C GLY A 95 -1.64 11.10 0.88
N TYR A 96 -2.51 10.12 1.02
CA TYR A 96 -3.15 9.73 2.26
C TYR A 96 -2.13 9.10 3.22
N PHE A 97 -1.88 9.72 4.37
CA PHE A 97 -0.83 9.31 5.31
C PHE A 97 -1.36 9.06 6.72
N VAL A 98 -2.40 8.22 6.80
CA VAL A 98 -3.03 7.83 8.06
C VAL A 98 -2.32 6.60 8.63
N ARG A 99 -2.11 6.58 9.95
CA ARG A 99 -1.47 5.48 10.67
C ARG A 99 -2.46 4.35 10.95
N ALA A 100 -1.97 3.12 11.02
CA ALA A 100 -2.71 2.01 11.59
C ALA A 100 -3.00 2.24 13.08
N THR A 101 -4.07 1.65 13.57
CA THR A 101 -4.56 1.84 14.93
C THR A 101 -3.94 0.87 15.92
N ALA A 102 -4.05 1.15 17.23
CA ALA A 102 -3.65 0.21 18.27
C ALA A 102 -4.37 -1.16 18.14
N ALA A 103 -5.62 -1.16 17.65
CA ALA A 103 -6.37 -2.39 17.40
C ALA A 103 -5.77 -3.24 16.25
N ASP A 104 -5.16 -2.61 15.24
CA ASP A 104 -4.46 -3.34 14.18
C ASP A 104 -3.24 -4.08 14.74
N PHE A 105 -2.45 -3.42 15.60
CA PHE A 105 -1.29 -4.06 16.24
C PHE A 105 -1.67 -5.10 17.29
N ALA A 106 -2.81 -4.94 17.96
CA ALA A 106 -3.37 -6.00 18.81
C ALA A 106 -3.74 -7.25 17.98
N ALA A 107 -4.33 -7.05 16.79
CA ALA A 107 -4.62 -8.12 15.85
C ALA A 107 -3.32 -8.78 15.32
N TRP A 108 -2.27 -7.99 15.00
CA TRP A 108 -0.95 -8.54 14.64
C TRP A 108 -0.36 -9.38 15.76
N SER A 109 -0.43 -8.93 17.02
CA SER A 109 0.05 -9.69 18.17
C SER A 109 -0.73 -11.00 18.37
N GLY A 110 -1.99 -11.05 17.97
CA GLY A 110 -2.80 -12.28 17.98
C GLY A 110 -2.28 -13.34 17.00
N GLU A 111 -1.74 -12.91 15.85
CA GLU A 111 -1.19 -13.81 14.82
C GLU A 111 0.29 -14.14 15.03
N LEU A 112 1.08 -13.18 15.50
CA LEU A 112 2.54 -13.32 15.63
C LEU A 112 2.96 -13.84 17.01
N GLY A 113 2.08 -13.73 18.00
CA GLY A 113 2.47 -13.80 19.40
C GLY A 113 3.04 -12.46 19.90
N PRO A 114 3.43 -12.38 21.20
CA PRO A 114 4.02 -11.17 21.75
C PRO A 114 5.32 -10.80 21.05
N SER A 115 5.32 -9.68 20.31
CA SER A 115 6.50 -9.16 19.62
C SER A 115 6.84 -7.76 20.11
N LYS A 116 8.13 -7.53 20.42
CA LYS A 116 8.62 -6.20 20.76
C LYS A 116 8.72 -5.29 19.52
N LEU A 117 8.88 -5.88 18.34
CA LEU A 117 9.03 -5.15 17.09
C LEU A 117 7.69 -4.67 16.53
N TRP A 118 6.63 -5.44 16.75
CA TRP A 118 5.29 -5.21 16.20
C TRP A 118 4.25 -4.83 17.27
N SER A 119 4.69 -4.35 18.44
CA SER A 119 3.81 -3.71 19.41
C SER A 119 3.38 -2.32 18.90
N PHE A 120 2.24 -1.83 19.39
CA PHE A 120 1.79 -0.47 19.04
C PHE A 120 2.83 0.60 19.45
N ASP A 121 3.47 0.45 20.61
CA ASP A 121 4.49 1.39 21.09
C ASP A 121 5.70 1.45 20.14
N ALA A 122 6.18 0.29 19.67
CA ALA A 122 7.27 0.25 18.69
C ALA A 122 6.86 0.89 17.35
N ALA A 123 5.65 0.59 16.89
CA ALA A 123 5.10 1.19 15.69
C ALA A 123 4.94 2.71 15.83
N LEU A 124 4.46 3.19 16.98
CA LEU A 124 4.31 4.62 17.27
C LEU A 124 5.65 5.36 17.21
N LEU A 125 6.71 4.78 17.78
CA LEU A 125 8.07 5.34 17.68
C LEU A 125 8.54 5.46 16.22
N ALA A 126 8.28 4.44 15.40
CA ALA A 126 8.63 4.46 13.97
C ALA A 126 7.79 5.48 13.20
N TYR A 127 6.50 5.61 13.48
CA TYR A 127 5.66 6.66 12.89
C TYR A 127 6.18 8.05 13.25
N CYS A 128 6.48 8.33 14.53
CA CYS A 128 7.04 9.62 14.97
C CYS A 128 8.40 9.91 14.30
N ARG A 129 9.25 8.89 14.15
CA ARG A 129 10.57 9.01 13.50
C ARG A 129 10.45 9.31 12.00
N SER A 130 9.38 8.85 11.36
CA SER A 130 9.16 8.99 9.93
C SER A 130 8.56 10.32 9.52
N GLU A 131 7.81 11.00 10.40
CA GLU A 131 7.02 12.16 10.05
C GLU A 131 7.54 13.47 10.62
N ARG A 132 7.19 14.54 9.93
CA ARG A 132 7.21 15.92 10.40
C ARG A 132 5.78 16.44 10.31
N ASP A 133 5.00 16.25 11.39
CA ASP A 133 3.63 16.71 11.43
C ASP A 133 3.59 18.24 11.64
N LEU A 134 3.06 18.94 10.66
CA LEU A 134 3.06 20.39 10.59
C LEU A 134 1.90 21.02 11.39
N ASP A 135 0.91 20.20 11.78
CA ASP A 135 -0.26 20.63 12.52
C ASP A 135 -0.19 20.21 13.99
N PHE A 136 0.36 19.03 14.28
CA PHE A 136 0.34 18.41 15.61
C PHE A 136 1.72 17.98 16.12
N GLY A 137 2.80 18.40 15.47
CA GLY A 137 4.17 18.01 15.84
C GLY A 137 4.58 18.38 17.29
N ASP A 138 3.79 19.18 18.00
CA ASP A 138 4.00 19.50 19.41
C ASP A 138 3.45 18.44 20.38
N ARG A 139 2.64 17.49 19.89
CA ARG A 139 2.06 16.42 20.72
C ARG A 139 3.06 15.27 20.91
N PRO A 140 3.04 14.59 22.05
CA PRO A 140 4.03 13.53 22.37
C PRO A 140 4.05 12.35 21.39
N TRP A 141 2.92 12.09 20.73
CA TRP A 141 2.75 11.00 19.78
C TRP A 141 2.92 11.41 18.31
N HIS A 142 3.45 12.62 18.05
CA HIS A 142 3.79 13.09 16.72
C HIS A 142 5.27 13.38 16.55
N GLY A 143 5.77 13.21 15.31
CA GLY A 143 7.12 13.55 14.92
C GLY A 143 7.23 15.02 14.50
N ARG A 144 8.37 15.67 14.82
CA ARG A 144 8.66 17.08 14.48
C ARG A 144 9.66 17.24 13.34
N SER A 145 10.48 16.22 13.09
CA SER A 145 11.68 16.34 12.26
C SER A 145 11.90 15.19 11.29
N GLY A 146 10.94 14.27 11.18
CA GLY A 146 11.04 13.15 10.25
C GLY A 146 11.00 13.59 8.78
N PRO A 147 11.40 12.71 7.87
CA PRO A 147 11.55 13.04 6.45
C PRO A 147 10.25 13.32 5.71
N ILE A 148 9.11 12.82 6.20
CA ILE A 148 7.81 12.95 5.54
C ILE A 148 7.01 14.07 6.20
N PRO A 149 6.71 15.18 5.50
CA PRO A 149 5.79 16.18 6.02
C PRO A 149 4.37 15.62 6.06
N VAL A 150 3.64 15.93 7.12
CA VAL A 150 2.23 15.55 7.28
C VAL A 150 1.41 16.79 7.60
N ARG A 151 0.35 17.03 6.82
CA ARG A 151 -0.52 18.19 6.96
C ARG A 151 -1.97 17.84 6.60
N ARG A 152 -2.90 18.50 7.26
CA ARG A 152 -4.33 18.50 6.93
C ARG A 152 -4.66 19.74 6.09
N SER A 153 -5.72 19.68 5.26
CA SER A 153 -6.16 20.83 4.48
C SER A 153 -6.64 21.95 5.41
N ALA A 154 -5.99 23.13 5.33
CA ALA A 154 -6.37 24.29 6.13
C ALA A 154 -7.66 24.96 5.62
N ASN A 155 -7.93 24.86 4.32
CA ASN A 155 -9.08 25.44 3.64
C ASN A 155 -9.77 24.37 2.77
N PRO A 156 -10.57 23.48 3.37
CA PRO A 156 -11.27 22.45 2.62
C PRO A 156 -12.23 23.05 1.58
N VAL A 157 -12.31 22.42 0.42
CA VAL A 157 -13.22 22.85 -0.66
C VAL A 157 -14.69 22.69 -0.26
N ALA A 158 -15.62 23.42 -0.92
CA ALA A 158 -17.04 23.44 -0.52
C ALA A 158 -17.69 22.06 -0.55
N SER A 159 -17.30 21.17 -1.48
CA SER A 159 -17.78 19.77 -1.47
C SER A 159 -17.39 19.04 -0.20
N SER A 160 -16.15 19.21 0.27
CA SER A 160 -15.66 18.62 1.52
C SER A 160 -16.34 19.23 2.75
N GLN A 161 -16.58 20.57 2.75
CA GLN A 161 -17.32 21.24 3.82
C GLN A 161 -18.78 20.77 3.88
N ARG A 162 -19.44 20.55 2.72
CA ARG A 162 -20.80 19.99 2.68
C ARG A 162 -20.82 18.55 3.20
N PHE A 163 -19.82 17.74 2.86
CA PHE A 163 -19.68 16.39 3.42
C PHE A 163 -19.53 16.43 4.94
N ALA A 164 -18.67 17.28 5.47
CA ALA A 164 -18.46 17.42 6.90
C ALA A 164 -19.75 17.87 7.62
N SER A 165 -20.44 18.85 7.06
CA SER A 165 -21.72 19.34 7.60
C SER A 165 -22.80 18.25 7.57
N ALA A 166 -22.85 17.45 6.52
CA ALA A 166 -23.80 16.33 6.39
C ALA A 166 -23.51 15.23 7.44
N CYS A 167 -22.25 14.89 7.66
CA CYS A 167 -21.84 13.94 8.71
C CYS A 167 -22.24 14.44 10.11
N ALA A 168 -21.96 15.70 10.41
CA ALA A 168 -22.35 16.31 11.69
C ALA A 168 -23.89 16.32 11.89
N ALA A 169 -24.65 16.64 10.83
CA ALA A 169 -26.12 16.61 10.87
C ALA A 169 -26.70 15.20 11.04
N LEU A 170 -25.96 14.16 10.73
CA LEU A 170 -26.27 12.76 11.00
C LEU A 170 -25.80 12.26 12.36
N GLY A 171 -25.17 13.13 13.17
CA GLY A 171 -24.73 12.84 14.52
C GLY A 171 -23.36 12.16 14.62
N PHE A 172 -22.56 12.12 13.55
CA PHE A 172 -21.22 11.59 13.62
C PHE A 172 -20.29 12.56 14.36
N PRO A 173 -19.52 12.09 15.37
CA PRO A 173 -18.60 12.95 16.12
C PRO A 173 -17.44 13.40 15.24
N ALA A 174 -16.84 14.54 15.59
CA ALA A 174 -15.57 14.94 15.00
C ALA A 174 -14.42 14.17 15.64
N ILE A 175 -13.48 13.69 14.81
CA ILE A 175 -12.19 13.16 15.23
C ILE A 175 -11.16 14.28 15.05
N PRO A 176 -10.63 14.85 16.13
CA PRO A 176 -9.69 15.99 16.02
C PRO A 176 -8.40 15.62 15.29
N ASP A 177 -7.98 14.36 15.38
CA ASP A 177 -6.76 13.86 14.79
C ASP A 177 -6.88 12.37 14.49
N LEU A 178 -6.83 12.00 13.22
CA LEU A 178 -6.87 10.60 12.77
C LEU A 178 -5.61 9.81 13.14
N ASN A 179 -4.50 10.49 13.41
CA ASN A 179 -3.22 9.89 13.81
C ASN A 179 -2.97 9.93 15.32
N ASP A 180 -3.99 10.28 16.12
CA ASP A 180 -3.89 10.23 17.59
C ASP A 180 -3.64 8.79 18.07
N ALA A 181 -2.73 8.63 19.02
CA ALA A 181 -2.36 7.33 19.59
C ALA A 181 -3.55 6.62 20.29
N GLN A 182 -4.52 7.39 20.80
CA GLN A 182 -5.73 6.89 21.45
C GLN A 182 -6.99 7.16 20.61
N GLY A 183 -6.79 7.39 19.29
CA GLY A 183 -7.78 7.95 18.39
C GLY A 183 -9.08 7.14 18.28
N ALA A 184 -10.19 7.87 18.19
CA ALA A 184 -11.50 7.30 17.89
C ALA A 184 -11.49 6.62 16.52
N VAL A 185 -12.19 5.50 16.41
CA VAL A 185 -12.36 4.72 15.17
C VAL A 185 -13.74 4.94 14.53
N VAL A 186 -14.54 5.84 15.08
CA VAL A 186 -15.85 6.24 14.53
C VAL A 186 -15.98 7.76 14.59
N GLY A 187 -16.19 8.38 13.44
CA GLY A 187 -16.38 9.81 13.31
C GLY A 187 -15.75 10.41 12.06
N LEU A 188 -15.90 11.70 11.91
CA LEU A 188 -15.36 12.49 10.81
C LEU A 188 -13.99 13.08 11.19
N GLY A 189 -12.96 12.79 10.44
CA GLY A 189 -11.61 13.34 10.63
C GLY A 189 -11.07 14.04 9.39
N ALA A 190 -10.26 15.10 9.61
CA ALA A 190 -9.46 15.67 8.53
C ALA A 190 -8.29 14.74 8.18
N VAL A 191 -8.09 14.52 6.89
CA VAL A 191 -7.10 13.57 6.39
C VAL A 191 -5.68 14.13 6.51
N PRO A 192 -4.77 13.47 7.25
CA PRO A 192 -3.35 13.78 7.20
C PRO A 192 -2.76 13.33 5.85
N CYS A 193 -2.12 14.26 5.14
CA CYS A 193 -1.55 14.04 3.83
C CYS A 193 -0.04 14.29 3.83
N ASN A 194 0.72 13.45 3.12
CA ASN A 194 2.14 13.69 2.85
C ASN A 194 2.33 14.62 1.63
N ILE A 195 1.74 15.81 1.75
CA ILE A 195 1.73 16.85 0.70
C ILE A 195 2.24 18.14 1.31
N GLU A 196 3.23 18.75 0.68
CA GLU A 196 3.80 20.06 1.05
C GLU A 196 3.87 20.95 -0.18
N ASP A 197 3.40 22.20 -0.07
CA ASP A 197 3.34 23.18 -1.17
C ASP A 197 2.66 22.62 -2.45
N GLY A 198 1.56 21.88 -2.26
CA GLY A 198 0.81 21.24 -3.35
C GLY A 198 1.52 20.05 -4.00
N LYS A 199 2.67 19.63 -3.47
CA LYS A 199 3.46 18.52 -4.03
C LYS A 199 3.41 17.31 -3.10
N ARG A 200 3.23 16.13 -3.70
CA ARG A 200 3.37 14.85 -3.02
C ARG A 200 4.82 14.63 -2.59
N VAL A 201 5.04 14.31 -1.31
CA VAL A 201 6.35 13.94 -0.78
C VAL A 201 6.38 12.43 -0.58
N SER A 202 6.93 11.71 -1.56
CA SER A 202 7.11 10.26 -1.46
C SER A 202 8.33 9.88 -0.62
N ALA A 203 8.49 8.59 -0.29
CA ALA A 203 9.71 8.11 0.37
C ALA A 203 10.97 8.34 -0.47
N ALA A 204 10.85 8.43 -1.81
CA ALA A 204 11.99 8.82 -2.64
C ALA A 204 12.43 10.26 -2.31
N SER A 205 11.51 11.22 -2.31
CA SER A 205 11.86 12.63 -2.06
C SER A 205 12.20 12.90 -0.60
N GLY A 206 11.51 12.25 0.35
CA GLY A 206 11.76 12.48 1.79
C GLY A 206 13.00 11.75 2.34
N TYR A 207 13.22 10.52 1.93
CA TYR A 207 14.30 9.68 2.47
C TYR A 207 15.49 9.51 1.53
N LEU A 208 15.22 9.05 0.29
CA LEU A 208 16.30 8.59 -0.59
C LEU A 208 17.11 9.74 -1.18
N LEU A 209 16.46 10.79 -1.70
CA LEU A 209 17.17 11.89 -2.34
C LEU A 209 18.19 12.58 -1.40
N PRO A 210 17.87 12.86 -0.12
CA PRO A 210 18.85 13.38 0.82
C PRO A 210 20.04 12.43 1.06
N ALA A 211 19.85 11.12 0.92
CA ALA A 211 20.88 10.12 1.15
C ALA A 211 21.79 9.86 -0.07
N LEU A 212 21.44 10.33 -1.28
CA LEU A 212 22.18 10.04 -2.52
C LEU A 212 23.63 10.55 -2.55
N SER A 213 24.00 11.48 -1.68
CA SER A 213 25.37 11.97 -1.55
C SER A 213 26.27 11.05 -0.72
N ARG A 214 25.71 10.04 -0.07
CA ARG A 214 26.49 9.10 0.77
C ARG A 214 27.31 8.16 -0.10
N PRO A 215 28.61 7.98 0.17
CA PRO A 215 29.50 7.16 -0.67
C PRO A 215 29.19 5.66 -0.60
N ASN A 216 28.52 5.21 0.46
CA ASN A 216 28.11 3.82 0.71
C ASN A 216 26.72 3.48 0.13
N LEU A 217 26.09 4.39 -0.65
CA LEU A 217 24.80 4.17 -1.33
C LEU A 217 24.96 4.22 -2.84
N THR A 218 24.59 3.12 -3.51
CA THR A 218 24.43 3.07 -4.97
C THR A 218 22.98 2.86 -5.32
N VAL A 219 22.42 3.69 -6.22
CA VAL A 219 21.03 3.58 -6.68
C VAL A 219 20.99 3.50 -8.20
N GLU A 220 20.32 2.46 -8.71
CA GLU A 220 20.20 2.18 -10.15
C GLU A 220 18.73 2.09 -10.55
N GLY A 221 18.31 2.98 -11.43
CA GLY A 221 17.01 2.94 -12.10
C GLY A 221 17.08 2.14 -13.40
N ALA A 222 15.92 1.86 -14.00
CA ALA A 222 15.76 1.09 -15.22
C ALA A 222 16.44 -0.29 -15.16
N THR A 223 16.55 -0.87 -13.94
CA THR A 223 17.18 -2.16 -13.66
C THR A 223 16.14 -3.13 -13.11
N SER A 224 15.69 -4.05 -13.95
CA SER A 224 14.68 -5.03 -13.58
C SER A 224 15.32 -6.32 -13.08
N VAL A 225 14.92 -6.77 -11.88
CA VAL A 225 15.35 -8.06 -11.32
C VAL A 225 14.46 -9.16 -11.88
N LEU A 226 15.09 -10.20 -12.42
CA LEU A 226 14.42 -11.35 -13.05
C LEU A 226 14.17 -12.48 -12.06
N ARG A 227 15.20 -12.80 -11.26
CA ARG A 227 15.17 -13.86 -10.25
C ARG A 227 16.30 -13.72 -9.23
N ILE A 228 16.13 -14.38 -8.09
CA ILE A 228 17.14 -14.52 -7.04
C ILE A 228 18.01 -15.75 -7.36
N ARG A 229 19.31 -15.64 -7.12
CA ARG A 229 20.28 -16.74 -7.24
C ARG A 229 20.52 -17.37 -5.89
N PHE A 230 20.53 -18.70 -5.87
CA PHE A 230 20.76 -19.49 -4.66
C PHE A 230 21.96 -20.41 -4.82
N ARG A 231 22.66 -20.67 -3.69
CA ARG A 231 23.58 -21.77 -3.48
C ARG A 231 23.01 -22.64 -2.36
N GLY A 232 22.37 -23.77 -2.73
CA GLY A 232 21.51 -24.49 -1.80
C GLY A 232 20.35 -23.59 -1.35
N ALA A 233 20.16 -23.45 -0.06
CA ALA A 233 19.14 -22.55 0.52
C ALA A 233 19.67 -21.14 0.85
N HIS A 234 20.87 -20.78 0.40
CA HIS A 234 21.45 -19.45 0.66
C HIS A 234 21.33 -18.56 -0.58
N ALA A 235 20.68 -17.40 -0.44
CA ALA A 235 20.59 -16.38 -1.48
C ALA A 235 21.94 -15.66 -1.62
N ILE A 236 22.49 -15.61 -2.86
CA ILE A 236 23.84 -15.09 -3.13
C ILE A 236 23.86 -13.89 -4.07
N GLY A 237 22.73 -13.54 -4.68
CA GLY A 237 22.64 -12.46 -5.66
C GLY A 237 21.33 -12.51 -6.45
N VAL A 238 21.24 -11.66 -7.45
CA VAL A 238 20.10 -11.58 -8.37
C VAL A 238 20.54 -11.51 -9.83
N ASP A 239 19.74 -12.06 -10.72
CA ASP A 239 19.87 -11.79 -12.15
C ASP A 239 19.04 -10.56 -12.50
N VAL A 240 19.63 -9.63 -13.21
CA VAL A 240 18.99 -8.37 -13.63
C VAL A 240 19.06 -8.20 -15.13
N VAL A 241 18.13 -7.40 -15.66
CA VAL A 241 18.22 -6.87 -17.01
C VAL A 241 18.26 -5.34 -16.96
N GLN A 242 19.25 -4.76 -17.61
CA GLN A 242 19.43 -3.34 -17.80
C GLN A 242 19.90 -3.10 -19.24
N GLU A 243 19.28 -2.17 -19.97
CA GLU A 243 19.64 -1.86 -21.37
C GLU A 243 19.72 -3.11 -22.29
N ASN A 244 18.80 -4.07 -22.10
CA ASN A 244 18.77 -5.37 -22.81
C ASN A 244 19.99 -6.28 -22.55
N ARG A 245 20.76 -6.03 -21.50
CA ARG A 245 21.85 -6.89 -21.04
C ARG A 245 21.46 -7.57 -19.74
N THR A 246 21.73 -8.87 -19.68
CA THR A 246 21.53 -9.63 -18.45
C THR A 246 22.86 -9.79 -17.74
N GLU A 247 22.86 -9.49 -16.45
CA GLU A 247 24.02 -9.71 -15.56
C GLU A 247 23.58 -10.26 -14.21
N THR A 248 24.53 -10.79 -13.45
CA THR A 248 24.30 -11.24 -12.07
C THR A 248 24.99 -10.27 -11.10
N ILE A 249 24.21 -9.75 -10.15
CA ILE A 249 24.72 -8.91 -9.06
C ILE A 249 24.75 -9.75 -7.80
N LEU A 250 25.96 -9.88 -7.20
CA LEU A 250 26.16 -10.61 -5.95
C LEU A 250 26.04 -9.68 -4.74
N ALA A 251 25.53 -10.18 -3.62
CA ALA A 251 25.45 -9.47 -2.35
C ALA A 251 25.41 -10.47 -1.18
N ASP A 252 25.78 -10.01 0.01
CA ASP A 252 25.77 -10.82 1.22
C ASP A 252 24.34 -10.99 1.77
N ARG A 253 23.49 -9.97 1.57
CA ARG A 253 22.08 -9.96 1.95
C ARG A 253 21.23 -9.38 0.81
N ILE A 254 20.07 -9.98 0.56
CA ILE A 254 19.07 -9.51 -0.40
C ILE A 254 17.79 -9.14 0.35
N VAL A 255 17.26 -7.95 0.10
CA VAL A 255 15.99 -7.48 0.66
C VAL A 255 15.03 -7.16 -0.49
N LEU A 256 13.93 -7.89 -0.56
CA LEU A 256 12.87 -7.60 -1.51
C LEU A 256 11.97 -6.48 -0.94
N SER A 257 11.81 -5.40 -1.69
CA SER A 257 10.95 -4.25 -1.42
C SER A 257 10.19 -3.84 -2.69
N ALA A 258 9.86 -4.83 -3.54
CA ALA A 258 9.22 -4.62 -4.84
C ALA A 258 7.69 -4.49 -4.75
N GLY A 259 7.14 -4.47 -3.52
CA GLY A 259 5.72 -4.36 -3.23
C GLY A 259 4.99 -5.70 -3.29
N ALA A 260 3.76 -5.73 -2.78
CA ALA A 260 3.02 -6.95 -2.51
C ALA A 260 2.76 -7.85 -3.74
N ILE A 261 2.87 -7.33 -4.96
CA ILE A 261 2.72 -8.13 -6.17
C ILE A 261 4.08 -8.67 -6.63
N GLU A 262 5.05 -7.77 -6.87
CA GLU A 262 6.32 -8.19 -7.48
C GLU A 262 7.26 -8.90 -6.51
N SER A 263 7.23 -8.61 -5.19
CA SER A 263 8.01 -9.38 -4.21
C SER A 263 7.56 -10.84 -4.19
N ALA A 264 6.25 -11.11 -4.18
CA ALA A 264 5.71 -12.47 -4.26
C ALA A 264 6.02 -13.13 -5.61
N ALA A 265 5.80 -12.41 -6.73
CA ALA A 265 6.09 -12.94 -8.06
C ALA A 265 7.58 -13.28 -8.24
N LEU A 266 8.48 -12.46 -7.66
CA LEU A 266 9.93 -12.70 -7.69
C LEU A 266 10.33 -13.92 -6.85
N LEU A 267 9.76 -14.11 -5.66
CA LEU A 267 9.96 -15.33 -4.86
C LEU A 267 9.52 -16.56 -5.64
N LEU A 268 8.32 -16.55 -6.21
CA LEU A 268 7.77 -17.65 -7.00
C LEU A 268 8.68 -17.97 -8.21
N ARG A 269 9.09 -16.96 -9.00
CA ARG A 269 10.01 -17.15 -10.14
C ARG A 269 11.38 -17.68 -9.73
N SER A 270 11.76 -17.46 -8.47
CA SER A 270 13.04 -17.91 -7.93
C SER A 270 13.01 -19.27 -7.23
N GLY A 271 11.86 -19.97 -7.27
CA GLY A 271 11.72 -21.30 -6.70
C GLY A 271 11.25 -21.33 -5.24
N ILE A 272 10.75 -20.22 -4.72
CA ILE A 272 10.12 -20.15 -3.38
C ILE A 272 8.62 -19.99 -3.56
N GLY A 273 7.86 -21.04 -3.25
CA GLY A 273 6.42 -21.11 -3.46
C GLY A 273 5.89 -22.51 -3.31
N THR A 274 4.59 -22.74 -3.47
CA THR A 274 3.98 -24.06 -3.39
C THR A 274 4.61 -25.01 -4.41
N ALA A 275 5.23 -26.08 -3.93
CA ALA A 275 6.09 -26.96 -4.73
C ALA A 275 5.40 -27.50 -5.98
N ASP A 276 4.13 -27.95 -5.88
CA ASP A 276 3.40 -28.49 -7.02
C ASP A 276 3.12 -27.45 -8.10
N HIS A 277 2.81 -26.21 -7.69
CA HIS A 277 2.61 -25.10 -8.62
C HIS A 277 3.92 -24.73 -9.35
N LEU A 278 5.05 -24.69 -8.63
CA LEU A 278 6.34 -24.38 -9.23
C LEU A 278 6.77 -25.46 -10.24
N ARG A 279 6.62 -26.75 -9.90
CA ARG A 279 6.89 -27.87 -10.80
C ARG A 279 6.04 -27.84 -12.07
N ALA A 280 4.76 -27.45 -11.94
CA ALA A 280 3.87 -27.30 -13.10
C ALA A 280 4.29 -26.19 -14.07
N LEU A 281 5.17 -25.28 -13.65
CA LEU A 281 5.75 -24.20 -14.45
C LEU A 281 7.23 -24.46 -14.80
N ASP A 282 7.76 -25.68 -14.58
CA ASP A 282 9.17 -26.03 -14.76
C ASP A 282 10.14 -25.16 -13.96
N ILE A 283 9.70 -24.62 -12.81
CA ILE A 283 10.53 -23.84 -11.91
C ILE A 283 11.13 -24.77 -10.85
N PRO A 284 12.47 -24.85 -10.73
CA PRO A 284 13.12 -25.64 -9.68
C PRO A 284 12.72 -25.15 -8.29
N VAL A 285 12.28 -26.07 -7.43
CA VAL A 285 11.87 -25.76 -6.06
C VAL A 285 13.11 -25.57 -5.18
N VAL A 286 13.27 -24.39 -4.60
CA VAL A 286 14.27 -24.06 -3.58
C VAL A 286 13.65 -24.24 -2.18
N GLN A 287 12.44 -23.73 -2.00
CA GLN A 287 11.70 -23.80 -0.74
C GLN A 287 10.20 -23.93 -1.03
N ASP A 288 9.56 -24.92 -0.43
CA ASP A 288 8.10 -25.03 -0.41
C ASP A 288 7.54 -24.02 0.62
N ALA A 289 6.77 -23.05 0.14
CA ALA A 289 6.24 -21.97 0.96
C ALA A 289 4.93 -21.41 0.38
N PRO A 290 4.01 -20.88 1.19
CA PRO A 290 2.67 -20.46 0.75
C PRO A 290 2.68 -19.05 0.11
N VAL A 291 3.71 -18.70 -0.65
CA VAL A 291 3.83 -17.39 -1.33
C VAL A 291 2.62 -17.15 -2.24
N GLY A 292 1.92 -16.05 -2.03
CA GLY A 292 0.74 -15.67 -2.81
C GLY A 292 -0.52 -16.51 -2.53
N ALA A 293 -0.45 -17.52 -1.68
CA ALA A 293 -1.61 -18.38 -1.35
C ALA A 293 -2.71 -17.61 -0.59
N TRP A 294 -2.36 -16.46 -0.02
CA TRP A 294 -3.26 -15.55 0.65
C TRP A 294 -2.82 -14.11 0.43
N PHE A 295 -3.77 -13.23 0.27
CA PHE A 295 -3.59 -11.79 0.41
C PHE A 295 -4.91 -11.11 0.79
N THR A 296 -4.84 -9.90 1.31
CA THR A 296 -5.99 -9.04 1.54
C THR A 296 -5.88 -7.75 0.74
N ASP A 297 -7.02 -7.14 0.44
CA ASP A 297 -7.13 -5.80 -0.12
C ASP A 297 -8.49 -5.22 0.28
N HIS A 298 -8.69 -3.92 0.20
CA HIS A 298 -9.91 -3.25 0.62
C HIS A 298 -10.89 -3.12 -0.55
N PRO A 299 -12.00 -3.89 -0.58
CA PRO A 299 -13.06 -3.69 -1.56
C PRO A 299 -13.73 -2.33 -1.34
N GLU A 300 -13.97 -1.62 -2.43
CA GLU A 300 -14.58 -0.30 -2.42
C GLU A 300 -15.81 -0.27 -3.34
N ILE A 301 -16.87 0.37 -2.90
CA ILE A 301 -18.03 0.71 -3.73
C ILE A 301 -17.96 2.20 -4.05
N GLY A 302 -17.94 2.54 -5.33
CA GLY A 302 -17.94 3.92 -5.78
C GLY A 302 -19.36 4.44 -6.00
N LEU A 303 -19.82 5.40 -5.19
CA LEU A 303 -21.08 6.11 -5.40
C LEU A 303 -20.81 7.40 -6.17
N GLU A 304 -21.24 7.44 -7.42
CA GLU A 304 -21.08 8.64 -8.25
C GLU A 304 -22.25 9.61 -8.01
N TYR A 305 -21.92 10.90 -7.98
CA TYR A 305 -22.90 11.96 -7.77
C TYR A 305 -22.48 13.25 -8.47
N ARG A 306 -23.41 14.19 -8.64
CA ARG A 306 -23.15 15.55 -9.08
C ARG A 306 -23.42 16.50 -7.94
N LEU A 307 -22.52 17.46 -7.78
CA LEU A 307 -22.65 18.56 -6.86
C LEU A 307 -22.16 19.82 -7.59
N ASP A 308 -23.01 20.84 -7.64
CA ASP A 308 -22.65 22.12 -8.25
C ASP A 308 -21.76 22.92 -7.30
N VAL A 309 -20.45 22.73 -7.43
CA VAL A 309 -19.41 23.41 -6.69
C VAL A 309 -18.23 23.62 -7.62
N GLY A 310 -17.94 24.86 -7.95
CA GLY A 310 -16.89 25.26 -8.90
C GLY A 310 -15.51 25.37 -8.24
N GLU A 311 -14.95 24.26 -7.69
CA GLU A 311 -13.72 24.36 -6.92
C GLU A 311 -12.63 23.41 -7.39
N GLN A 312 -11.38 23.87 -7.25
CA GLN A 312 -10.19 23.10 -7.52
C GLN A 312 -9.53 22.72 -6.18
N ALA A 313 -9.58 21.45 -5.83
CA ALA A 313 -8.91 20.94 -4.65
C ALA A 313 -7.39 20.85 -4.86
N THR A 314 -6.65 20.96 -3.75
CA THR A 314 -5.18 20.81 -3.71
C THR A 314 -4.75 19.41 -3.29
N VAL A 315 -5.66 18.62 -2.74
CA VAL A 315 -5.44 17.23 -2.30
C VAL A 315 -6.62 16.35 -2.72
N PRO A 316 -6.42 15.07 -3.01
CA PRO A 316 -7.48 14.17 -3.49
C PRO A 316 -8.53 13.84 -2.43
N LEU A 317 -8.22 13.98 -1.14
CA LEU A 317 -9.08 13.63 -0.03
C LEU A 317 -8.78 14.53 1.17
N GLU A 318 -9.78 15.30 1.62
CA GLU A 318 -9.63 16.25 2.73
C GLU A 318 -10.26 15.75 4.03
N TYR A 319 -11.33 14.98 3.94
CA TYR A 319 -12.01 14.34 5.07
C TYR A 319 -12.23 12.86 4.79
N VAL A 320 -12.38 12.10 5.87
CA VAL A 320 -12.87 10.72 5.84
C VAL A 320 -13.86 10.53 6.99
N LEU A 321 -14.97 9.83 6.73
CA LEU A 321 -15.84 9.33 7.78
C LEU A 321 -15.44 7.89 8.08
N GLU A 322 -14.96 7.65 9.29
CA GLU A 322 -14.61 6.33 9.80
C GLU A 322 -15.77 5.71 10.56
N LEU A 323 -16.06 4.44 10.32
CA LEU A 323 -17.13 3.65 10.93
C LEU A 323 -16.58 2.28 11.36
N ASP A 324 -15.54 2.27 12.20
CA ASP A 324 -14.79 1.10 12.67
C ASP A 324 -14.03 0.39 11.53
N ASP A 325 -14.70 -0.48 10.78
CA ASP A 325 -14.14 -1.25 9.67
C ASP A 325 -14.51 -0.67 8.28
N ILE A 326 -15.09 0.53 8.23
CA ILE A 326 -15.49 1.20 6.98
C ILE A 326 -14.88 2.59 6.94
N GLU A 327 -14.37 2.97 5.78
CA GLU A 327 -14.07 4.36 5.45
C GLU A 327 -15.01 4.85 4.33
N ILE A 328 -15.63 6.04 4.54
CA ILE A 328 -16.38 6.75 3.51
C ILE A 328 -15.58 7.97 3.10
N ARG A 329 -15.16 8.02 1.83
CA ARG A 329 -14.16 8.92 1.26
C ARG A 329 -14.75 9.85 0.21
N PRO A 330 -14.98 11.14 0.50
CA PRO A 330 -15.42 12.12 -0.47
C PRO A 330 -14.24 12.57 -1.34
N TYR A 331 -13.99 11.90 -2.47
CA TYR A 331 -12.91 12.32 -3.35
C TYR A 331 -13.15 13.70 -3.93
N THR A 332 -12.18 14.58 -3.78
CA THR A 332 -12.20 15.96 -4.31
C THR A 332 -11.79 16.01 -5.80
N VAL A 333 -11.17 14.94 -6.30
CA VAL A 333 -10.77 14.78 -7.69
C VAL A 333 -11.86 14.05 -8.48
N ALA A 334 -12.13 14.51 -9.69
CA ALA A 334 -13.10 13.89 -10.58
C ALA A 334 -12.47 12.72 -11.34
N PHE A 335 -13.02 11.52 -11.19
CA PHE A 335 -12.64 10.36 -12.01
C PHE A 335 -13.29 10.39 -13.41
N ARG A 336 -14.32 11.21 -13.58
CA ARG A 336 -15.03 11.48 -14.82
C ARG A 336 -15.52 12.94 -14.81
N ALA A 337 -15.47 13.62 -15.95
CA ALA A 337 -15.82 15.04 -16.05
C ALA A 337 -17.21 15.35 -15.46
N GLY A 338 -17.28 16.30 -14.53
CA GLY A 338 -18.49 16.76 -13.87
C GLY A 338 -19.19 15.74 -12.96
N VAL A 339 -18.49 14.67 -12.57
CA VAL A 339 -19.00 13.64 -11.67
C VAL A 339 -18.00 13.40 -10.54
N GLN A 340 -18.44 13.63 -9.32
CA GLN A 340 -17.68 13.32 -8.10
C GLN A 340 -17.95 11.86 -7.68
N ARG A 341 -17.10 11.34 -6.79
CA ARG A 341 -17.23 9.99 -6.23
C ARG A 341 -17.11 10.02 -4.72
N LEU A 342 -18.01 9.29 -4.08
CA LEU A 342 -17.90 8.89 -2.69
C LEU A 342 -17.48 7.42 -2.65
N GLY A 343 -16.27 7.14 -2.20
CA GLY A 343 -15.76 5.78 -2.02
C GLY A 343 -16.25 5.22 -0.69
N VAL A 344 -16.79 4.00 -0.69
CA VAL A 344 -17.19 3.26 0.51
C VAL A 344 -16.34 2.02 0.59
N ALA A 345 -15.32 2.03 1.42
CA ALA A 345 -14.32 0.98 1.51
C ALA A 345 -14.47 0.15 2.79
N LEU A 346 -14.47 -1.18 2.64
CA LEU A 346 -14.40 -2.11 3.78
C LEU A 346 -12.93 -2.36 4.11
N MET A 347 -12.50 -1.93 5.31
CA MET A 347 -11.11 -1.92 5.72
C MET A 347 -10.67 -3.22 6.44
N ARG A 348 -11.60 -4.03 6.93
CA ARG A 348 -11.34 -5.35 7.54
C ARG A 348 -12.14 -6.44 6.85
N PRO A 349 -11.87 -6.72 5.55
CA PRO A 349 -12.58 -7.77 4.83
C PRO A 349 -12.20 -9.15 5.38
N ARG A 350 -13.16 -10.08 5.30
CA ARG A 350 -12.95 -11.51 5.58
C ARG A 350 -12.68 -12.30 4.31
N SER A 351 -13.01 -11.75 3.16
CA SER A 351 -12.63 -12.30 1.86
C SER A 351 -11.12 -12.15 1.66
N ALA A 352 -10.47 -13.19 1.16
CA ALA A 352 -9.04 -13.20 0.88
C ALA A 352 -8.77 -13.66 -0.55
N GLY A 353 -7.78 -13.02 -1.18
CA GLY A 353 -7.36 -13.28 -2.54
C GLY A 353 -6.21 -14.28 -2.64
N VAL A 354 -5.86 -14.61 -3.88
CA VAL A 354 -4.69 -15.42 -4.23
C VAL A 354 -3.93 -14.79 -5.39
N LEU A 355 -2.59 -14.92 -5.36
CA LEU A 355 -1.68 -14.52 -6.41
C LEU A 355 -0.89 -15.74 -6.85
N ARG A 356 -0.84 -16.00 -8.17
CA ARG A 356 -0.13 -17.16 -8.74
C ARG A 356 0.59 -16.76 -10.02
N LEU A 357 1.71 -17.39 -10.31
CA LEU A 357 2.30 -17.25 -11.64
C LEU A 357 1.45 -17.99 -12.68
N ARG A 358 1.46 -17.47 -13.89
CA ARG A 358 0.93 -18.14 -15.08
C ARG A 358 2.06 -18.75 -15.92
N SER A 359 3.27 -18.21 -15.77
CA SER A 359 4.46 -18.60 -16.52
C SER A 359 5.72 -18.26 -15.70
N ALA A 360 6.81 -18.94 -15.97
CA ALA A 360 8.13 -18.57 -15.47
C ALA A 360 8.71 -17.31 -16.14
N ASP A 361 8.16 -16.90 -17.28
CA ASP A 361 8.57 -15.69 -18.01
C ASP A 361 8.17 -14.43 -17.22
N PRO A 362 9.13 -13.57 -16.82
CA PRO A 362 8.86 -12.34 -16.09
C PRO A 362 8.04 -11.30 -16.86
N ALA A 363 7.94 -11.42 -18.19
CA ALA A 363 7.10 -10.54 -19.00
C ALA A 363 5.60 -10.88 -18.89
N VAL A 364 5.26 -12.09 -18.40
CA VAL A 364 3.88 -12.53 -18.22
C VAL A 364 3.40 -12.14 -16.81
N PRO A 365 2.37 -11.27 -16.70
CA PRO A 365 1.88 -10.85 -15.40
C PRO A 365 1.26 -12.02 -14.61
N PRO A 366 1.35 -11.99 -13.26
CA PRO A 366 0.72 -12.99 -12.41
C PRO A 366 -0.81 -12.96 -12.53
N VAL A 367 -1.45 -14.07 -12.20
CA VAL A 367 -2.91 -14.15 -11.97
C VAL A 367 -3.18 -13.61 -10.58
N ILE A 368 -4.06 -12.62 -10.47
CA ILE A 368 -4.45 -11.98 -9.21
C ILE A 368 -5.98 -12.06 -9.08
N GLU A 369 -6.44 -12.84 -8.13
CA GLU A 369 -7.86 -13.03 -7.82
C GLU A 369 -8.14 -12.47 -6.42
N HIS A 370 -8.85 -11.33 -6.33
CA HIS A 370 -9.17 -10.70 -5.04
C HIS A 370 -10.23 -11.46 -4.26
N ARG A 371 -11.14 -12.16 -4.96
CA ARG A 371 -12.24 -12.91 -4.35
C ARG A 371 -13.12 -12.07 -3.42
N TYR A 372 -13.24 -10.77 -3.70
CA TYR A 372 -14.10 -9.86 -2.94
C TYR A 372 -15.53 -10.38 -2.88
N LEU A 373 -16.24 -10.02 -1.82
CA LEU A 373 -17.62 -10.41 -1.58
C LEU A 373 -17.85 -11.94 -1.45
N SER A 374 -16.81 -12.76 -1.35
CA SER A 374 -16.96 -14.19 -1.10
C SER A 374 -17.51 -14.47 0.31
N ALA A 375 -17.10 -13.67 1.31
CA ALA A 375 -17.64 -13.73 2.66
C ALA A 375 -18.98 -12.98 2.77
N GLU A 376 -19.97 -13.58 3.47
CA GLU A 376 -21.27 -12.94 3.72
C GLU A 376 -21.14 -11.67 4.59
N HIS A 377 -20.21 -11.71 5.54
CA HIS A 377 -19.88 -10.56 6.37
C HIS A 377 -19.57 -9.32 5.51
N ASP A 378 -18.71 -9.45 4.49
CA ASP A 378 -18.27 -8.34 3.65
C ASP A 378 -19.43 -7.73 2.86
N ARG A 379 -20.32 -8.60 2.30
CA ARG A 379 -21.53 -8.17 1.60
C ARG A 379 -22.47 -7.39 2.52
N THR A 380 -22.64 -7.87 3.75
CA THR A 380 -23.52 -7.25 4.74
C THR A 380 -22.98 -5.91 5.20
N ARG A 381 -21.68 -5.84 5.51
CA ARG A 381 -21.03 -4.60 5.95
C ARG A 381 -21.04 -3.53 4.86
N LEU A 382 -20.65 -3.87 3.64
CA LEU A 382 -20.68 -2.93 2.51
C LEU A 382 -22.09 -2.42 2.22
N ARG A 383 -23.10 -3.28 2.27
CA ARG A 383 -24.49 -2.88 2.06
C ARG A 383 -24.97 -1.86 3.11
N ALA A 384 -24.64 -2.09 4.38
CA ALA A 384 -24.96 -1.16 5.46
C ALA A 384 -24.23 0.17 5.29
N ALA A 385 -22.93 0.12 4.95
CA ALA A 385 -22.12 1.31 4.74
C ALA A 385 -22.58 2.15 3.55
N VAL A 386 -22.98 1.51 2.44
CA VAL A 386 -23.57 2.19 1.28
C VAL A 386 -24.88 2.91 1.66
N ALA A 387 -25.71 2.31 2.52
CA ALA A 387 -26.92 2.98 3.00
C ALA A 387 -26.58 4.24 3.82
N THR A 388 -25.56 4.20 4.67
CA THR A 388 -25.05 5.38 5.40
C THR A 388 -24.52 6.43 4.42
N ALA A 389 -23.72 6.04 3.45
CA ALA A 389 -23.17 6.93 2.42
C ALA A 389 -24.28 7.63 1.59
N ALA A 390 -25.36 6.89 1.27
CA ALA A 390 -26.54 7.47 0.59
C ALA A 390 -27.23 8.53 1.44
N GLN A 391 -27.33 8.33 2.77
CA GLN A 391 -27.87 9.35 3.68
C GLN A 391 -26.97 10.59 3.72
N VAL A 392 -25.64 10.43 3.71
CA VAL A 392 -24.70 11.55 3.63
C VAL A 392 -24.89 12.32 2.33
N LEU A 393 -24.94 11.65 1.17
CA LEU A 393 -25.19 12.29 -0.12
C LEU A 393 -26.54 13.05 -0.15
N HIS A 394 -27.59 12.49 0.43
CA HIS A 394 -28.88 13.18 0.56
C HIS A 394 -28.75 14.46 1.39
N ARG A 395 -28.06 14.41 2.52
CA ARG A 395 -27.81 15.60 3.37
C ARG A 395 -26.90 16.64 2.70
N MET A 396 -26.02 16.23 1.81
CA MET A 396 -25.22 17.12 0.97
C MET A 396 -26.03 17.84 -0.12
N SER A 397 -27.31 17.46 -0.33
CA SER A 397 -28.12 17.83 -1.49
C SER A 397 -27.44 17.47 -2.83
N ALA A 398 -26.68 16.38 -2.84
CA ALA A 398 -26.05 15.84 -4.03
C ALA A 398 -27.06 15.12 -4.91
N GLN A 399 -26.87 15.20 -6.23
CA GLN A 399 -27.69 14.46 -7.20
C GLN A 399 -27.02 13.10 -7.47
N PRO A 400 -27.59 11.96 -7.04
CA PRO A 400 -27.01 10.65 -7.31
C PRO A 400 -26.95 10.37 -8.81
N VAL A 401 -25.84 9.75 -9.24
CA VAL A 401 -25.66 9.21 -10.60
C VAL A 401 -25.68 7.68 -10.52
N THR A 402 -25.11 7.10 -9.45
CA THR A 402 -25.24 5.67 -9.17
C THR A 402 -26.66 5.37 -8.66
N ASP A 403 -27.29 4.37 -9.24
CA ASP A 403 -28.62 3.93 -8.82
C ASP A 403 -28.62 3.46 -7.36
N PRO A 404 -29.74 3.63 -6.62
CA PRO A 404 -29.84 3.18 -5.24
C PRO A 404 -29.76 1.65 -5.14
N VAL A 405 -29.23 1.17 -4.00
CA VAL A 405 -29.15 -0.27 -3.71
C VAL A 405 -30.54 -0.90 -3.70
N PRO A 406 -30.79 -1.95 -4.50
CA PRO A 406 -32.06 -2.66 -4.49
C PRO A 406 -32.38 -3.33 -3.14
N GLN A 407 -33.66 -3.38 -2.77
CA GLN A 407 -34.10 -4.02 -1.51
C GLN A 407 -33.98 -5.55 -1.54
N ARG A 408 -34.21 -6.16 -2.70
CA ARG A 408 -34.20 -7.63 -2.84
C ARG A 408 -32.75 -8.15 -2.71
N PRO A 409 -32.45 -9.14 -1.84
CA PRO A 409 -31.08 -9.60 -1.57
C PRO A 409 -30.26 -9.98 -2.82
N LYS A 410 -30.85 -10.74 -3.74
CA LYS A 410 -30.19 -11.14 -4.99
C LYS A 410 -29.84 -9.94 -5.88
N ALA A 411 -30.76 -8.97 -6.00
CA ALA A 411 -30.52 -7.76 -6.78
C ALA A 411 -29.47 -6.85 -6.09
N ALA A 412 -29.48 -6.76 -4.75
CA ALA A 412 -28.46 -6.03 -3.99
C ALA A 412 -27.07 -6.64 -4.16
N ALA A 413 -26.95 -7.96 -4.16
CA ALA A 413 -25.67 -8.64 -4.42
C ALA A 413 -25.15 -8.35 -5.85
N ALA A 414 -26.01 -8.40 -6.85
CA ALA A 414 -25.67 -8.05 -8.23
C ALA A 414 -25.25 -6.56 -8.34
N TRP A 415 -25.95 -5.68 -7.65
CA TRP A 415 -25.65 -4.25 -7.61
C TRP A 415 -24.26 -3.98 -6.97
N LEU A 416 -23.94 -4.62 -5.82
CA LEU A 416 -22.63 -4.49 -5.19
C LEU A 416 -21.51 -4.88 -6.17
N ARG A 417 -21.69 -5.96 -6.92
CA ARG A 417 -20.71 -6.43 -7.91
C ARG A 417 -20.55 -5.45 -9.07
N ALA A 418 -21.65 -4.89 -9.56
CA ALA A 418 -21.63 -3.94 -10.68
C ALA A 418 -20.92 -2.61 -10.32
N ASN A 419 -20.88 -2.25 -9.02
CA ASN A 419 -20.26 -1.03 -8.53
C ASN A 419 -18.95 -1.30 -7.75
N LEU A 420 -18.45 -2.54 -7.82
CA LEU A 420 -17.24 -2.97 -7.10
C LEU A 420 -15.99 -2.39 -7.72
N ALA A 421 -15.17 -1.82 -6.87
CA ALA A 421 -13.83 -1.32 -7.15
C ALA A 421 -12.85 -1.81 -6.08
N THR A 422 -11.63 -1.32 -6.10
CA THR A 422 -10.60 -1.61 -5.10
C THR A 422 -9.93 -0.32 -4.66
N SER A 423 -9.63 -0.22 -3.36
CA SER A 423 -8.76 0.85 -2.83
C SER A 423 -7.28 0.65 -3.20
N GLN A 424 -6.93 -0.47 -3.86
CA GLN A 424 -5.58 -0.82 -4.30
C GLN A 424 -4.56 -0.97 -3.15
N HIS A 425 -4.98 -1.54 -2.05
CA HIS A 425 -4.20 -1.76 -0.82
C HIS A 425 -3.75 -3.22 -0.65
N LEU A 426 -3.60 -3.98 -1.76
CA LEU A 426 -3.19 -5.39 -1.76
C LEU A 426 -1.96 -5.61 -0.87
N SER A 427 -2.08 -6.53 0.10
CA SER A 427 -1.09 -6.81 1.15
C SER A 427 -1.11 -8.27 1.59
N GLY A 428 -0.02 -8.75 2.19
CA GLY A 428 0.04 -10.06 2.84
C GLY A 428 0.40 -11.25 1.93
N THR A 429 0.85 -11.04 0.70
CA THR A 429 1.27 -12.10 -0.23
C THR A 429 2.52 -12.89 0.19
N CYS A 430 3.34 -12.30 1.08
CA CYS A 430 4.50 -12.90 1.75
C CYS A 430 4.29 -12.82 3.27
N ARG A 431 3.13 -13.26 3.74
CA ARG A 431 2.60 -13.05 5.07
C ARG A 431 3.62 -13.37 6.17
N MET A 432 3.72 -12.49 7.16
CA MET A 432 4.52 -12.69 8.37
C MET A 432 3.81 -13.64 9.33
N GLY A 433 4.58 -14.53 9.96
CA GLY A 433 4.07 -15.44 10.97
C GLY A 433 5.16 -16.36 11.52
N PRO A 434 4.87 -17.10 12.59
CA PRO A 434 5.78 -18.13 13.12
C PRO A 434 5.95 -19.27 12.12
N ALA A 435 7.09 -19.97 12.16
CA ALA A 435 7.41 -21.08 11.25
C ALA A 435 6.39 -22.25 11.30
N ALA A 436 5.60 -22.34 12.37
CA ALA A 436 4.53 -23.33 12.51
C ALA A 436 3.20 -22.90 11.85
N ASP A 437 3.06 -21.65 11.43
CA ASP A 437 1.89 -21.19 10.68
C ASP A 437 2.06 -21.56 9.19
N ASP A 438 1.18 -22.41 8.69
CA ASP A 438 1.18 -22.88 7.29
C ASP A 438 0.87 -21.77 6.25
N ARG A 439 0.50 -20.58 6.70
CA ARG A 439 0.30 -19.38 5.87
C ARG A 439 1.51 -18.44 5.89
N ALA A 440 2.51 -18.68 6.76
CA ALA A 440 3.64 -17.78 6.92
C ALA A 440 4.72 -18.00 5.86
N VAL A 441 5.20 -16.91 5.28
CA VAL A 441 6.33 -16.87 4.34
C VAL A 441 7.58 -16.30 4.99
N VAL A 442 7.41 -15.31 5.87
CA VAL A 442 8.51 -14.66 6.58
C VAL A 442 8.30 -14.68 8.10
N ASP A 443 9.40 -14.61 8.84
CA ASP A 443 9.37 -14.47 10.29
C ASP A 443 9.12 -13.01 10.74
N GLU A 444 9.10 -12.75 12.06
CA GLU A 444 8.89 -11.41 12.61
C GLU A 444 10.01 -10.40 12.26
N LEU A 445 11.17 -10.85 11.83
CA LEU A 445 12.27 -10.02 11.31
C LEU A 445 12.23 -9.90 9.77
N CYS A 446 11.12 -10.29 9.15
CA CYS A 446 10.93 -10.28 7.70
C CYS A 446 11.89 -11.22 6.93
N ARG A 447 12.54 -12.19 7.57
CA ARG A 447 13.41 -13.18 6.93
C ARG A 447 12.56 -14.30 6.34
N VAL A 448 12.85 -14.71 5.12
CA VAL A 448 12.12 -15.79 4.44
C VAL A 448 12.41 -17.14 5.13
N HIS A 449 11.36 -17.86 5.52
CA HIS A 449 11.49 -19.17 6.14
C HIS A 449 12.19 -20.19 5.24
N GLY A 450 13.07 -21.02 5.82
CA GLY A 450 13.77 -22.10 5.12
C GLY A 450 14.93 -21.67 4.23
N VAL A 451 15.21 -20.38 4.07
CA VAL A 451 16.35 -19.85 3.32
C VAL A 451 17.13 -18.83 4.15
N THR A 452 18.38 -18.57 3.77
CA THR A 452 19.23 -17.58 4.42
C THR A 452 19.68 -16.49 3.42
N GLY A 453 20.07 -15.32 3.92
CA GLY A 453 20.49 -14.20 3.10
C GLY A 453 19.36 -13.47 2.37
N LEU A 454 18.09 -13.79 2.66
CA LEU A 454 16.92 -13.22 1.99
C LEU A 454 15.86 -12.73 2.98
N SER A 455 15.41 -11.50 2.78
CA SER A 455 14.30 -10.89 3.52
C SER A 455 13.29 -10.25 2.56
N VAL A 456 12.05 -10.05 3.01
CA VAL A 456 11.03 -9.28 2.32
C VAL A 456 10.55 -8.18 3.23
N VAL A 457 10.68 -6.92 2.79
CA VAL A 457 10.31 -5.74 3.60
C VAL A 457 9.48 -4.80 2.73
N ASP A 458 8.20 -5.01 2.70
CA ASP A 458 7.18 -4.15 2.08
C ASP A 458 5.79 -4.57 2.57
N LEU A 459 4.73 -4.12 1.89
CA LEU A 459 3.37 -4.42 2.29
C LEU A 459 2.98 -5.90 2.14
N SER A 460 3.78 -6.72 1.44
CA SER A 460 3.53 -8.16 1.32
C SER A 460 3.60 -8.92 2.63
N VAL A 461 4.31 -8.38 3.64
CA VAL A 461 4.53 -9.09 4.90
C VAL A 461 3.41 -8.91 5.93
N VAL A 462 2.46 -8.01 5.68
CA VAL A 462 1.36 -7.71 6.60
C VAL A 462 0.58 -8.97 6.96
N PRO A 463 0.45 -9.32 8.26
CA PRO A 463 -0.16 -10.59 8.68
C PRO A 463 -1.69 -10.59 8.66
N VAL A 464 -2.33 -9.42 8.86
CA VAL A 464 -3.79 -9.22 8.82
C VAL A 464 -4.12 -7.87 8.18
N PRO A 465 -5.34 -7.66 7.64
CA PRO A 465 -5.73 -6.38 7.05
C PRO A 465 -5.50 -5.21 8.00
N LEU A 466 -4.94 -4.13 7.47
CA LEU A 466 -4.89 -2.84 8.18
C LEU A 466 -6.26 -2.16 8.09
N SER A 467 -6.70 -1.53 9.17
CA SER A 467 -7.99 -0.82 9.19
C SER A 467 -7.96 0.55 8.49
N ARG A 468 -6.80 0.92 7.93
CA ARG A 468 -6.56 2.23 7.27
C ARG A 468 -5.65 2.09 6.05
N GLY A 469 -5.51 3.16 5.27
CA GLY A 469 -4.63 3.20 4.12
C GLY A 469 -3.17 2.86 4.49
N PRO A 470 -2.45 2.02 3.71
CA PRO A 470 -1.23 1.36 4.17
C PRO A 470 0.06 2.18 4.02
N GLN A 471 0.03 3.40 3.47
CA GLN A 471 1.24 4.14 3.11
C GLN A 471 2.14 4.42 4.33
N ALA A 472 1.57 5.00 5.40
CA ALA A 472 2.33 5.28 6.62
C ALA A 472 2.85 3.99 7.27
N SER A 473 2.03 2.92 7.27
CA SER A 473 2.42 1.62 7.81
C SER A 473 3.53 0.94 7.01
N THR A 474 3.58 1.14 5.68
CA THR A 474 4.70 0.65 4.87
C THR A 474 6.02 1.35 5.24
N VAL A 475 5.97 2.66 5.50
CA VAL A 475 7.13 3.41 6.01
C VAL A 475 7.54 2.88 7.39
N MET A 476 6.58 2.70 8.30
CA MET A 476 6.80 2.19 9.66
C MET A 476 7.43 0.79 9.66
N ILE A 477 6.96 -0.12 8.79
CA ILE A 477 7.56 -1.46 8.65
C ILE A 477 9.04 -1.35 8.28
N ALA A 478 9.37 -0.54 7.29
CA ALA A 478 10.75 -0.35 6.86
C ALA A 478 11.62 0.32 7.93
N GLU A 479 11.10 1.31 8.66
CA GLU A 479 11.76 1.95 9.79
C GLU A 479 12.11 0.96 10.91
N ASN A 480 11.16 0.09 11.28
CA ASN A 480 11.38 -0.89 12.34
C ASN A 480 12.39 -1.97 11.92
N VAL A 481 12.30 -2.46 10.70
CA VAL A 481 13.18 -3.53 10.22
C VAL A 481 14.60 -3.02 9.93
N ALA A 482 14.78 -1.76 9.53
CA ALA A 482 16.10 -1.19 9.28
C ALA A 482 17.04 -1.30 10.48
N ASP A 483 16.53 -1.11 11.70
CA ASP A 483 17.30 -1.22 12.95
C ASP A 483 17.91 -2.63 13.16
N TYR A 484 17.29 -3.67 12.58
CA TYR A 484 17.76 -5.07 12.67
C TYR A 484 18.64 -5.48 11.48
N LEU A 485 18.35 -4.96 10.31
CA LEU A 485 19.15 -5.23 9.11
C LEU A 485 20.52 -4.54 9.15
N GLY A 486 20.64 -3.41 9.87
CA GLY A 486 21.88 -2.64 10.01
C GLY A 486 22.88 -3.21 11.04
N ARG A 487 22.48 -4.25 11.78
CA ARG A 487 23.34 -4.97 12.75
C ARG A 487 23.99 -6.17 12.09
#